data_70cb7f1c1ae80e3953dd4b3eec19d8ab
#
_entry.id   70cb7f1c1ae80e3953dd4b3eec19d8ab
#
_cell.length_a   1.000
_cell.length_b   1.000
_cell.length_c   1.000
_cell.angle_alpha   90.00
_cell.angle_beta   90.00
_cell.angle_gamma   90.00
#
_symmetry.space_group_name_H-M   'P 1'
#
loop_
_entity.id
_entity.type
_entity.pdbx_description
1 polymer ?
#
loop_
_entity_poly.entity_id
_entity_poly.type
_entity_poly.pdbx_seq_one_letter_code
_entity_poly.pdbx_strand_id
1 'polypeptide(L)'
;MSESFGRISMGGFLVLMFLFGCSTRGAGSLPADSSSLVGRWRQTSIATDKQSFECPAAMPLPGGSTTSCSGNDVIEFNPNGTFTATFSGSTVKGSGTCRLTGNNLSLTFTAPSNVAGRNQSATIRFGEGAKTISINSRLGETPTTETYTRQ
;
A
#
# COMPACT_ATOMS: atom_id res chain seq x y z
N MET A 1 21.01 -65.16 -3.57
CA MET A 1 19.74 -64.86 -2.94
C MET A 1 20.06 -63.97 -1.74
N SER A 2 19.88 -62.68 -1.87
CA SER A 2 19.97 -61.71 -0.79
C SER A 2 19.13 -60.51 -1.14
N GLU A 3 17.99 -60.39 -0.50
CA GLU A 3 17.05 -59.28 -0.67
C GLU A 3 17.48 -58.11 0.23
N SER A 4 17.73 -56.95 -0.41
CA SER A 4 18.08 -55.76 0.30
C SER A 4 16.80 -54.87 0.46
N PHE A 5 16.31 -54.79 1.67
CA PHE A 5 15.21 -53.91 2.06
C PHE A 5 15.67 -52.46 2.09
N GLY A 6 15.17 -51.65 1.14
CA GLY A 6 15.35 -50.23 1.13
C GLY A 6 14.52 -49.56 2.20
N ARG A 7 15.17 -48.81 3.08
CA ARG A 7 14.53 -47.96 4.10
C ARG A 7 13.94 -46.71 3.40
N ILE A 8 12.64 -46.57 3.48
CA ILE A 8 11.93 -45.36 3.15
C ILE A 8 12.12 -44.37 4.30
N SER A 9 12.93 -43.34 4.06
CA SER A 9 13.08 -42.20 4.96
C SER A 9 11.85 -41.29 4.82
N MET A 10 11.01 -41.25 5.82
CA MET A 10 9.96 -40.25 5.96
C MET A 10 10.62 -38.89 6.21
N GLY A 11 10.86 -38.15 5.14
CA GLY A 11 11.28 -36.75 5.20
C GLY A 11 10.15 -35.89 5.76
N GLY A 12 10.45 -35.22 6.86
CA GLY A 12 9.52 -34.32 7.53
C GLY A 12 9.00 -33.24 6.59
N PHE A 13 7.70 -33.09 6.57
CA PHE A 13 6.99 -32.04 5.86
C PHE A 13 7.20 -30.73 6.65
N LEU A 14 8.22 -29.97 6.26
CA LEU A 14 8.45 -28.62 6.77
C LEU A 14 7.34 -27.73 6.21
N VAL A 15 6.31 -27.49 6.99
CA VAL A 15 5.27 -26.50 6.67
C VAL A 15 5.93 -25.12 6.77
N LEU A 16 6.39 -24.61 5.65
CA LEU A 16 6.84 -23.22 5.51
C LEU A 16 5.59 -22.34 5.56
N MET A 17 5.29 -21.78 6.72
CA MET A 17 4.30 -20.71 6.84
C MET A 17 4.82 -19.50 6.07
N PHE A 18 4.37 -19.34 4.83
CA PHE A 18 4.53 -18.10 4.09
C PHE A 18 3.66 -17.04 4.76
N LEU A 19 4.31 -16.17 5.51
CA LEU A 19 3.72 -14.91 5.93
C LEU A 19 3.57 -14.05 4.67
N PHE A 20 2.37 -14.07 4.10
CA PHE A 20 1.99 -13.18 3.01
C PHE A 20 1.82 -11.77 3.56
N GLY A 21 2.92 -11.03 3.67
CA GLY A 21 2.87 -9.59 3.80
C GLY A 21 2.66 -8.94 2.44
N CYS A 22 2.55 -7.62 2.34
CA CYS A 22 2.66 -6.92 1.06
C CYS A 22 3.98 -7.36 0.40
N SER A 23 3.88 -8.32 -0.52
CA SER A 23 5.03 -9.07 -1.04
C SER A 23 5.94 -8.20 -1.89
N THR A 24 7.25 -8.30 -1.64
CA THR A 24 8.27 -7.72 -2.52
C THR A 24 8.78 -8.79 -3.48
N ARG A 25 8.79 -8.50 -4.79
CA ARG A 25 9.53 -9.27 -5.78
C ARG A 25 10.32 -8.30 -6.66
N GLY A 26 11.63 -8.32 -6.57
CA GLY A 26 12.53 -7.60 -7.45
C GLY A 26 13.99 -7.72 -7.01
N ALA A 27 14.88 -8.10 -7.90
CA ALA A 27 16.32 -8.15 -7.67
C ALA A 27 16.95 -6.76 -7.83
N GLY A 28 17.79 -6.36 -6.86
CA GLY A 28 18.75 -5.27 -7.02
C GLY A 28 18.32 -3.92 -6.44
N SER A 29 18.99 -3.52 -5.39
CA SER A 29 18.82 -2.41 -4.44
C SER A 29 17.75 -2.71 -3.38
N LEU A 30 18.12 -2.48 -2.11
CA LEU A 30 17.31 -2.82 -0.95
C LEU A 30 15.86 -2.38 -1.18
N PRO A 31 14.95 -3.32 -1.38
CA PRO A 31 13.55 -2.97 -1.50
C PRO A 31 13.12 -2.30 -0.21
N ALA A 32 12.32 -1.25 -0.32
CA ALA A 32 11.54 -0.82 0.79
C ALA A 32 10.88 -2.07 1.36
N ASP A 33 11.31 -2.49 2.55
CA ASP A 33 10.85 -3.73 3.15
C ASP A 33 9.34 -3.61 3.29
N SER A 34 8.60 -4.59 2.78
CA SER A 34 7.14 -4.60 2.89
C SER A 34 6.69 -4.54 4.35
N SER A 35 7.53 -4.98 5.29
CA SER A 35 7.31 -4.82 6.72
C SER A 35 7.25 -3.35 7.12
N SER A 36 8.00 -2.48 6.45
CA SER A 36 7.96 -1.03 6.68
C SER A 36 6.66 -0.38 6.22
N LEU A 37 5.92 -1.00 5.30
CA LEU A 37 4.60 -0.51 4.89
C LEU A 37 3.50 -0.90 5.88
N VAL A 38 3.63 -2.06 6.54
CA VAL A 38 2.63 -2.56 7.48
C VAL A 38 2.42 -1.58 8.61
N GLY A 39 1.15 -1.22 8.85
CA GLY A 39 0.75 -0.30 9.91
C GLY A 39 -0.32 0.67 9.45
N ARG A 40 -0.65 1.58 10.34
CA ARG A 40 -1.69 2.60 10.16
C ARG A 40 -1.05 3.93 9.83
N TRP A 41 -1.54 4.56 8.77
CA TRP A 41 -0.98 5.77 8.18
C TRP A 41 -2.06 6.83 8.02
N ARG A 42 -1.85 8.01 8.61
CA ARG A 42 -2.77 9.15 8.51
C ARG A 42 -2.22 10.17 7.52
N GLN A 43 -3.06 10.62 6.61
CA GLN A 43 -2.72 11.67 5.65
C GLN A 43 -2.45 12.99 6.36
N THR A 44 -1.32 13.61 6.03
CA THR A 44 -0.88 14.88 6.62
C THR A 44 -0.73 15.98 5.60
N SER A 45 -0.50 15.65 4.34
CA SER A 45 -0.45 16.66 3.28
C SER A 45 -0.82 16.08 1.91
N ILE A 46 -1.16 16.99 1.01
CA ILE A 46 -1.37 16.71 -0.41
C ILE A 46 -0.68 17.78 -1.25
N ALA A 47 -0.01 17.37 -2.31
CA ALA A 47 0.74 18.26 -3.17
C ALA A 47 0.56 17.92 -4.66
N THR A 48 0.74 18.94 -5.50
CA THR A 48 1.01 18.80 -6.93
C THR A 48 2.44 19.29 -7.22
N ASP A 49 2.83 19.30 -8.48
CA ASP A 49 4.08 19.93 -8.94
C ASP A 49 4.18 21.44 -8.62
N LYS A 50 3.04 22.10 -8.37
CA LYS A 50 2.95 23.55 -8.19
C LYS A 50 2.66 24.00 -6.76
N GLN A 51 1.96 23.19 -5.99
CA GLN A 51 1.43 23.58 -4.67
C GLN A 51 1.45 22.41 -3.71
N SER A 52 1.64 22.71 -2.42
CA SER A 52 1.56 21.76 -1.33
C SER A 52 0.67 22.33 -0.21
N PHE A 53 -0.18 21.49 0.35
CA PHE A 53 -1.13 21.84 1.39
C PHE A 53 -1.05 20.83 2.54
N GLU A 54 -0.93 21.34 3.75
CA GLU A 54 -1.09 20.54 4.96
C GLU A 54 -2.57 20.25 5.22
N CYS A 55 -2.90 19.02 5.60
CA CYS A 55 -4.26 18.63 5.93
C CYS A 55 -4.69 19.14 7.32
N PRO A 56 -5.94 19.62 7.48
CA PRO A 56 -7.03 19.63 6.50
C PRO A 56 -6.90 20.77 5.46
N ALA A 57 -7.12 20.43 4.20
CA ALA A 57 -7.06 21.41 3.13
C ALA A 57 -7.92 20.98 1.93
N ALA A 58 -8.30 21.96 1.12
CA ALA A 58 -8.90 21.77 -0.18
C ALA A 58 -7.96 22.34 -1.25
N MET A 59 -7.55 21.52 -2.22
CA MET A 59 -6.61 21.88 -3.27
C MET A 59 -7.35 21.97 -4.60
N PRO A 60 -7.32 23.14 -5.27
CA PRO A 60 -7.87 23.26 -6.62
C PRO A 60 -7.00 22.49 -7.62
N LEU A 61 -7.65 21.80 -8.52
CA LEU A 61 -7.03 21.06 -9.60
C LEU A 61 -7.22 21.80 -10.94
N PRO A 62 -6.35 21.57 -11.93
CA PRO A 62 -6.58 22.02 -13.29
C PRO A 62 -7.96 21.53 -13.78
N GLY A 63 -8.69 22.41 -14.50
CA GLY A 63 -10.05 22.11 -14.97
C GLY A 63 -11.17 22.45 -13.97
N GLY A 64 -10.85 23.12 -12.84
CA GLY A 64 -11.83 23.67 -11.90
C GLY A 64 -12.39 22.66 -10.90
N SER A 65 -11.93 21.43 -10.89
CA SER A 65 -12.22 20.47 -9.83
C SER A 65 -11.41 20.76 -8.57
N THR A 66 -11.85 20.23 -7.43
CA THR A 66 -11.16 20.38 -6.16
C THR A 66 -10.96 18.98 -5.55
N THR A 67 -9.78 18.72 -5.04
CA THR A 67 -9.54 17.58 -4.15
C THR A 67 -9.30 18.10 -2.74
N SER A 68 -9.60 17.28 -1.75
CA SER A 68 -9.43 17.67 -0.35
C SER A 68 -8.80 16.56 0.45
N CYS A 69 -8.04 16.94 1.47
CA CYS A 69 -7.63 16.05 2.53
C CYS A 69 -8.16 16.60 3.87
N SER A 70 -8.70 15.73 4.67
CA SER A 70 -9.34 16.14 5.93
C SER A 70 -8.42 16.04 7.13
N GLY A 71 -7.25 15.43 6.98
CA GLY A 71 -6.39 15.07 8.10
C GLY A 71 -6.86 13.87 8.91
N ASN A 72 -8.02 13.30 8.54
CA ASN A 72 -8.57 12.08 9.16
C ASN A 72 -8.58 10.90 8.18
N ASP A 73 -8.03 11.11 6.98
CA ASP A 73 -7.88 10.06 6.00
C ASP A 73 -6.78 9.10 6.46
N VAL A 74 -7.13 7.83 6.53
CA VAL A 74 -6.26 6.79 7.07
C VAL A 74 -6.21 5.61 6.12
N ILE A 75 -5.00 5.12 5.88
CA ILE A 75 -4.78 3.84 5.22
C ILE A 75 -4.09 2.92 6.22
N GLU A 76 -4.59 1.69 6.33
CA GLU A 76 -3.98 0.64 7.13
C GLU A 76 -3.58 -0.52 6.22
N PHE A 77 -2.29 -0.85 6.24
CA PHE A 77 -1.74 -2.00 5.54
C PHE A 77 -1.49 -3.14 6.52
N ASN A 78 -2.07 -4.29 6.24
CA ASN A 78 -1.99 -5.46 7.10
C ASN A 78 -0.87 -6.41 6.66
N PRO A 79 -0.28 -7.20 7.59
CA PRO A 79 0.77 -8.17 7.27
C PRO A 79 0.34 -9.24 6.26
N ASN A 80 -0.95 -9.51 6.14
CA ASN A 80 -1.51 -10.50 5.21
C ASN A 80 -1.68 -9.98 3.77
N GLY A 81 -1.18 -8.78 3.45
CA GLY A 81 -1.29 -8.19 2.12
C GLY A 81 -2.65 -7.57 1.80
N THR A 82 -3.46 -7.30 2.82
CA THR A 82 -4.70 -6.54 2.66
C THR A 82 -4.52 -5.09 3.12
N PHE A 83 -5.42 -4.23 2.67
CA PHE A 83 -5.49 -2.86 3.18
C PHE A 83 -6.93 -2.44 3.46
N THR A 84 -7.07 -1.45 4.33
CA THR A 84 -8.29 -0.68 4.52
C THR A 84 -7.97 0.80 4.40
N ALA A 85 -8.87 1.57 3.79
CA ALA A 85 -8.76 3.01 3.67
C ALA A 85 -10.05 3.67 4.16
N THR A 86 -9.90 4.69 4.98
CA THR A 86 -11.02 5.52 5.46
C THR A 86 -10.77 6.92 4.95
N PHE A 87 -11.68 7.42 4.13
CA PHE A 87 -11.64 8.77 3.60
C PHE A 87 -12.68 9.60 4.36
N SER A 88 -12.24 10.66 5.02
CA SER A 88 -13.14 11.54 5.76
C SER A 88 -13.93 12.41 4.79
N GLY A 89 -15.19 12.63 5.14
CA GLY A 89 -16.18 13.19 4.21
C GLY A 89 -16.91 12.13 3.39
N SER A 90 -16.45 10.89 3.45
CA SER A 90 -17.13 9.72 2.90
C SER A 90 -17.35 8.69 4.00
N THR A 91 -18.55 8.14 4.11
CA THR A 91 -18.81 6.94 4.93
C THR A 91 -18.22 5.68 4.28
N VAL A 92 -17.61 5.85 3.10
CA VAL A 92 -17.10 4.77 2.29
C VAL A 92 -15.70 4.39 2.77
N LYS A 93 -15.59 3.19 3.30
CA LYS A 93 -14.31 2.55 3.57
C LYS A 93 -13.89 1.75 2.35
N GLY A 94 -12.72 2.07 1.80
CA GLY A 94 -12.11 1.22 0.79
C GLY A 94 -11.41 0.04 1.45
N SER A 95 -11.45 -1.11 0.83
CA SER A 95 -10.64 -2.26 1.24
C SER A 95 -10.22 -3.09 0.05
N GLY A 96 -9.18 -3.88 0.20
CA GLY A 96 -8.67 -4.72 -0.87
C GLY A 96 -7.37 -5.40 -0.54
N THR A 97 -6.64 -5.76 -1.59
CA THR A 97 -5.30 -6.34 -1.48
C THR A 97 -4.25 -5.35 -1.94
N CYS A 98 -3.07 -5.41 -1.35
CA CYS A 98 -1.94 -4.59 -1.72
C CYS A 98 -0.72 -5.44 -2.08
N ARG A 99 0.10 -4.91 -2.98
CA ARG A 99 1.38 -5.50 -3.35
C ARG A 99 2.41 -4.40 -3.52
N LEU A 100 3.55 -4.54 -2.86
CA LEU A 100 4.71 -3.66 -3.04
C LEU A 100 5.79 -4.42 -3.82
N THR A 101 6.29 -3.81 -4.90
CA THR A 101 7.38 -4.35 -5.71
C THR A 101 8.40 -3.22 -5.93
N GLY A 102 9.53 -3.27 -5.22
CA GLY A 102 10.40 -2.11 -5.11
C GLY A 102 9.61 -0.93 -4.54
N ASN A 103 9.57 0.18 -5.25
CA ASN A 103 8.81 1.37 -4.87
C ASN A 103 7.40 1.43 -5.49
N ASN A 104 6.98 0.41 -6.23
CA ASN A 104 5.67 0.39 -6.87
C ASN A 104 4.66 -0.30 -5.96
N LEU A 105 3.69 0.47 -5.48
CA LEU A 105 2.55 -0.01 -4.72
C LEU A 105 1.37 -0.23 -5.67
N SER A 106 0.84 -1.44 -5.68
CA SER A 106 -0.39 -1.79 -6.40
C SER A 106 -1.48 -2.10 -5.40
N LEU A 107 -2.65 -1.48 -5.57
CA LEU A 107 -3.84 -1.70 -4.77
C LEU A 107 -4.94 -2.27 -5.66
N THR A 108 -5.56 -3.36 -5.23
CA THR A 108 -6.75 -3.93 -5.90
C THR A 108 -7.91 -3.83 -4.93
N PHE A 109 -8.91 -3.01 -5.26
CA PHE A 109 -10.07 -2.79 -4.41
C PHE A 109 -11.05 -3.97 -4.49
N THR A 110 -11.54 -4.40 -3.33
CA THR A 110 -12.60 -5.42 -3.21
C THR A 110 -13.89 -4.84 -2.67
N ALA A 111 -13.83 -3.67 -2.02
CA ALA A 111 -14.98 -2.92 -1.54
C ALA A 111 -14.68 -1.40 -1.58
N PRO A 112 -15.71 -0.56 -1.69
CA PRO A 112 -17.11 -0.89 -1.94
C PRO A 112 -17.35 -1.39 -3.38
N SER A 113 -18.54 -1.91 -3.65
CA SER A 113 -18.85 -2.57 -4.92
C SER A 113 -18.66 -1.71 -6.18
N ASN A 114 -18.83 -0.39 -6.04
CA ASN A 114 -18.65 0.56 -7.15
C ASN A 114 -17.17 0.75 -7.55
N VAL A 115 -16.22 0.30 -6.74
CA VAL A 115 -14.78 0.32 -7.05
C VAL A 115 -14.15 -1.07 -7.03
N ALA A 116 -14.91 -2.10 -6.68
CA ALA A 116 -14.42 -3.48 -6.66
C ALA A 116 -13.84 -3.88 -8.03
N GLY A 117 -12.68 -4.53 -8.01
CA GLY A 117 -11.93 -4.91 -9.21
C GLY A 117 -11.09 -3.79 -9.82
N ARG A 118 -11.18 -2.54 -9.33
CA ARG A 118 -10.29 -1.48 -9.78
C ARG A 118 -8.90 -1.68 -9.23
N ASN A 119 -7.92 -1.50 -10.11
CA ASN A 119 -6.50 -1.51 -9.77
C ASN A 119 -5.98 -0.07 -9.78
N GLN A 120 -5.26 0.28 -8.74
CA GLN A 120 -4.55 1.54 -8.64
C GLN A 120 -3.07 1.27 -8.41
N SER A 121 -2.22 1.93 -9.18
CA SER A 121 -0.77 1.85 -9.02
C SER A 121 -0.22 3.21 -8.66
N ALA A 122 0.71 3.22 -7.72
CA ALA A 122 1.37 4.42 -7.24
C ALA A 122 2.84 4.14 -6.93
N THR A 123 3.67 5.16 -6.95
CA THR A 123 5.05 5.06 -6.46
C THR A 123 5.09 5.52 -5.01
N ILE A 124 5.65 4.68 -4.14
CA ILE A 124 5.79 4.99 -2.72
C ILE A 124 7.24 5.30 -2.38
N ARG A 125 7.44 6.23 -1.45
CA ARG A 125 8.74 6.53 -0.85
C ARG A 125 8.59 6.59 0.66
N PHE A 126 9.53 5.98 1.36
CA PHE A 126 9.61 6.07 2.82
C PHE A 126 10.49 7.25 3.21
N GLY A 127 10.03 8.04 4.16
CA GLY A 127 10.84 9.05 4.82
C GLY A 127 11.71 8.46 5.92
N GLU A 128 12.45 9.32 6.61
CA GLU A 128 13.41 8.94 7.62
C GLU A 128 12.78 8.04 8.70
N GLY A 129 13.45 6.93 8.99
CA GLY A 129 13.00 5.95 9.99
C GLY A 129 11.66 5.30 9.68
N ALA A 130 11.19 5.33 8.42
CA ALA A 130 9.89 4.82 8.02
C ALA A 130 8.71 5.39 8.85
N LYS A 131 8.85 6.63 9.31
CA LYS A 131 7.78 7.35 10.04
C LYS A 131 6.79 8.04 9.11
N THR A 132 7.20 8.30 7.88
CA THR A 132 6.36 8.90 6.84
C THR A 132 6.43 8.07 5.57
N ILE A 133 5.36 8.11 4.79
CA ILE A 133 5.33 7.63 3.42
C ILE A 133 4.77 8.72 2.52
N SER A 134 5.33 8.83 1.32
CA SER A 134 4.79 9.65 0.24
C SER A 134 4.31 8.74 -0.88
N ILE A 135 3.05 8.87 -1.27
CA ILE A 135 2.41 8.12 -2.33
C ILE A 135 2.22 9.04 -3.51
N ASN A 136 2.94 8.77 -4.59
CA ASN A 136 2.82 9.52 -5.84
C ASN A 136 1.87 8.80 -6.77
N SER A 137 0.81 9.45 -7.12
CA SER A 137 -0.25 8.94 -7.99
C SER A 137 -0.66 9.99 -9.03
N ARG A 138 -1.72 9.72 -9.75
CA ARG A 138 -2.36 10.68 -10.64
C ARG A 138 -3.82 10.82 -10.30
N LEU A 139 -4.28 12.04 -10.16
CA LEU A 139 -5.68 12.38 -10.05
C LEU A 139 -6.16 12.93 -11.40
N GLY A 140 -6.74 12.07 -12.22
CA GLY A 140 -6.90 12.35 -13.65
C GLY A 140 -5.53 12.45 -14.34
N GLU A 141 -5.23 13.59 -14.96
CA GLU A 141 -3.93 13.85 -15.59
C GLU A 141 -2.92 14.53 -14.65
N THR A 142 -3.38 15.02 -13.49
CA THR A 142 -2.55 15.79 -12.55
C THR A 142 -1.73 14.85 -11.67
N PRO A 143 -0.38 14.93 -11.71
CA PRO A 143 0.46 14.24 -10.75
C PRO A 143 0.20 14.78 -9.34
N THR A 144 -0.03 13.89 -8.40
CA THR A 144 -0.27 14.21 -7.01
C THR A 144 0.65 13.42 -6.10
N THR A 145 1.07 14.05 -5.01
CA THR A 145 1.81 13.42 -3.93
C THR A 145 0.99 13.55 -2.66
N GLU A 146 0.65 12.45 -2.07
CA GLU A 146 0.00 12.40 -0.76
C GLU A 146 1.01 11.92 0.27
N THR A 147 1.16 12.66 1.37
CA THR A 147 2.07 12.29 2.45
C THR A 147 1.26 11.80 3.65
N TYR A 148 1.72 10.72 4.23
CA TYR A 148 1.12 10.07 5.38
C TYR A 148 2.15 9.90 6.48
N THR A 149 1.70 10.02 7.72
CA THR A 149 2.51 9.78 8.92
C THR A 149 1.99 8.54 9.64
N ARG A 150 2.92 7.71 10.11
CA ARG A 150 2.62 6.50 10.89
C ARG A 150 1.95 6.88 12.21
N GLN A 151 0.93 6.13 12.59
CA GLN A 151 0.22 6.26 13.87
C GLN A 151 0.65 5.20 14.87
#